data_c369c07a969070df4eab4f575615ed51
#
_entry.id   c369c07a969070df4eab4f575615ed51
#
_cell.length_a   1.000
_cell.length_b   1.000
_cell.length_c   1.000
_cell.angle_alpha   90.00
_cell.angle_beta   90.00
_cell.angle_gamma   90.00
#
_symmetry.space_group_name_H-M   'P 1'
#
loop_
_entity.id
_entity.type
_entity.pdbx_description
1 polymer ?
#
loop_
_entity_poly.entity_id
_entity_poly.type
_entity_poly.pdbx_seq_one_letter_code
_entity_poly.pdbx_strand_id
1 'polypeptide(L)'
;MPLALNELSTSTGSSAGAGASYGQAAEMMRTYFTLKMDGAQASDDLLNDILDLTVENSLHLPDMCTLRVQEGVFADPGRREAFHWSGSDTFKAGTKVEVIGGWSSLDAAPIFVGEVASLEMDVSAHGLPTLLVRCYDHSHRLHRGRYSRSFQNMTDSDIVSKVCTEAGLTADVEGTSPVHDWVFQNNQTNWEFLNERAAHAGCRLFGAGDKTMHLKAVAPGSEEPVTLAWGSDLISFRPRLNAASQVSEVSVHGWDPMQKQAIVGTASTPSGLPSTGAPSRDQAMGGFGGDAKMRITDRPVHSQTEAEKIAQSVCDDIGGQYMEAEGLTQWNARILPGKQVKITNVGSRFSGDYIVTATTHVMSVAEGFTTLFSCTGKQPGTVLSALDGSGGASRASLGGNIVVGIVTNIEDDKNLGRIKVKYPWLSDNDESFWARVVSPMGGAARGFYFLPEVDDEVLVAFEHGDIRRPYVLGALWNGKDAPVEGNDAAVEGGKVIHRIIKTRIGHTILLDDKDDKGEMKMTTKSGHFLTLNDRDENVTAQTKDGHKVLLDDQNGQIVVVDKTGSNKMTIQSSDNSITIECQGNFSVKATGKVNIEGQAGVTVTTPAQMSIHSDSQIKMDASAES
;
A
#
# COMPACT_ATOMS: atom_id res chain seq x y z
N MET A 1 -17.05 -3.56 52.36
CA MET A 1 -16.33 -4.62 53.09
C MET A 1 -15.21 -5.07 52.16
N PRO A 2 -13.95 -4.99 52.56
CA PRO A 2 -12.86 -5.46 51.71
C PRO A 2 -12.89 -6.98 51.58
N LEU A 3 -12.48 -7.46 50.42
CA LEU A 3 -12.29 -8.89 50.12
C LEU A 3 -11.12 -9.45 50.91
N ALA A 4 -11.36 -9.96 52.14
CA ALA A 4 -10.38 -10.81 52.78
C ALA A 4 -10.36 -12.18 52.06
N LEU A 5 -9.49 -12.36 51.12
CA LEU A 5 -9.22 -13.63 50.42
C LEU A 5 -7.98 -14.31 50.96
N ASN A 6 -7.87 -14.43 52.27
CA ASN A 6 -6.93 -15.35 52.88
C ASN A 6 -7.58 -16.10 54.03
N GLU A 7 -7.62 -17.41 53.86
CA GLU A 7 -7.73 -18.48 54.84
C GLU A 7 -8.62 -18.27 56.07
N LEU A 8 -9.88 -18.65 55.94
CA LEU A 8 -10.62 -19.11 57.08
C LEU A 8 -10.28 -20.61 57.33
N SER A 9 -9.24 -20.83 58.10
CA SER A 9 -9.03 -22.12 58.73
C SER A 9 -10.03 -22.23 59.89
N THR A 10 -11.10 -23.00 59.74
CA THR A 10 -11.89 -23.47 60.88
C THR A 10 -11.46 -24.86 61.25
N SER A 11 -10.69 -24.96 62.33
CA SER A 11 -10.55 -26.20 63.08
C SER A 11 -11.91 -26.56 63.73
N THR A 12 -12.50 -27.68 63.32
CA THR A 12 -13.52 -28.36 64.16
C THR A 12 -13.24 -29.83 64.18
N GLY A 13 -13.26 -30.35 65.37
CA GLY A 13 -12.84 -31.69 65.77
C GLY A 13 -13.66 -32.83 65.16
N SER A 14 -13.04 -33.97 65.23
CA SER A 14 -13.45 -35.30 64.83
C SER A 14 -14.83 -35.73 65.29
N SER A 15 -15.67 -36.24 64.36
CA SER A 15 -16.50 -37.41 64.59
C SER A 15 -16.65 -38.22 63.33
N ALA A 16 -16.32 -39.49 63.42
CA ALA A 16 -16.37 -40.48 62.34
C ALA A 16 -17.82 -40.82 61.94
N GLY A 17 -18.05 -40.88 60.60
CA GLY A 17 -19.30 -41.43 60.09
C GLY A 17 -19.49 -41.13 58.61
N ALA A 18 -19.33 -42.12 57.76
CA ALA A 18 -19.74 -42.30 56.37
C ALA A 18 -20.36 -41.09 55.65
N GLY A 19 -19.57 -40.36 54.84
CA GLY A 19 -20.05 -39.24 54.04
C GLY A 19 -18.93 -38.57 53.26
N ALA A 20 -17.92 -39.27 52.80
CA ALA A 20 -16.68 -38.73 52.26
C ALA A 20 -16.70 -38.41 50.77
N SER A 21 -17.79 -37.95 50.16
CA SER A 21 -17.81 -37.57 48.75
C SER A 21 -18.31 -36.16 48.43
N TYR A 22 -18.91 -35.47 49.39
CA TYR A 22 -19.42 -34.12 49.16
C TYR A 22 -18.48 -32.99 49.62
N GLY A 23 -17.62 -33.25 50.58
CA GLY A 23 -16.68 -32.24 51.09
C GLY A 23 -15.50 -31.94 50.19
N GLN A 24 -14.97 -32.90 49.44
CA GLN A 24 -13.86 -32.68 48.50
C GLN A 24 -14.27 -31.99 47.21
N ALA A 25 -15.55 -32.12 46.80
CA ALA A 25 -16.08 -31.41 45.65
C ALA A 25 -16.33 -29.92 45.93
N ALA A 26 -16.61 -29.56 47.18
CA ALA A 26 -16.86 -28.16 47.59
C ALA A 26 -15.57 -27.33 47.78
N GLU A 27 -14.42 -27.98 48.06
CA GLU A 27 -13.11 -27.32 48.11
C GLU A 27 -12.51 -27.07 46.73
N MET A 28 -13.01 -27.73 45.70
CA MET A 28 -12.53 -27.55 44.29
C MET A 28 -13.13 -26.34 43.54
N MET A 29 -14.05 -25.61 44.13
CA MET A 29 -14.76 -24.50 43.45
C MET A 29 -14.42 -23.11 44.00
N ARG A 30 -13.16 -22.85 44.33
CA ARG A 30 -12.71 -21.50 44.68
C ARG A 30 -12.07 -20.85 43.49
N THR A 31 -12.70 -19.84 42.92
CA THR A 31 -12.10 -18.98 41.90
C THR A 31 -10.77 -18.42 42.43
N TYR A 32 -9.67 -18.74 41.75
CA TYR A 32 -8.35 -18.28 42.11
C TYR A 32 -7.98 -17.07 41.25
N PHE A 33 -7.44 -16.05 41.90
CA PHE A 33 -6.93 -14.85 41.27
C PHE A 33 -5.69 -14.37 41.99
N THR A 34 -4.70 -13.93 41.25
CA THR A 34 -3.52 -13.22 41.77
C THR A 34 -3.00 -12.20 40.76
N LEU A 35 -2.32 -11.19 41.27
CA LEU A 35 -1.71 -10.11 40.50
C LEU A 35 -0.22 -10.09 40.77
N LYS A 36 0.61 -9.96 39.72
CA LYS A 36 2.03 -9.67 39.85
C LYS A 36 2.35 -8.29 39.28
N MET A 37 3.19 -7.56 40.01
CA MET A 37 3.72 -6.26 39.63
C MET A 37 5.24 -6.38 39.47
N ASP A 38 5.80 -6.04 38.28
CA ASP A 38 7.21 -6.21 37.94
C ASP A 38 7.78 -7.61 38.25
N GLY A 39 6.93 -8.66 38.12
CA GLY A 39 7.28 -10.05 38.39
C GLY A 39 7.16 -10.49 39.85
N ALA A 40 6.94 -9.58 40.80
CA ALA A 40 6.66 -9.90 42.19
C ALA A 40 5.15 -9.99 42.45
N GLN A 41 4.73 -10.88 43.33
CA GLN A 41 3.32 -10.97 43.75
C GLN A 41 2.90 -9.64 44.40
N ALA A 42 1.71 -9.16 44.05
CA ALA A 42 1.11 -7.97 44.67
C ALA A 42 0.96 -8.15 46.16
N SER A 43 1.12 -7.07 46.92
CA SER A 43 0.92 -7.11 48.38
C SER A 43 -0.52 -7.41 48.72
N ASP A 44 -0.75 -8.05 49.89
CA ASP A 44 -2.10 -8.31 50.41
C ASP A 44 -2.91 -7.03 50.55
N ASP A 45 -2.22 -5.93 50.87
CA ASP A 45 -2.83 -4.62 50.97
C ASP A 45 -3.38 -4.12 49.62
N LEU A 46 -2.63 -4.30 48.52
CA LEU A 46 -3.11 -3.95 47.20
C LEU A 46 -4.27 -4.84 46.78
N LEU A 47 -4.16 -6.16 47.01
CA LEU A 47 -5.23 -7.10 46.67
C LEU A 47 -6.54 -6.81 47.41
N ASN A 48 -6.44 -6.36 48.67
CA ASN A 48 -7.62 -5.95 49.50
C ASN A 48 -8.22 -4.62 49.04
N ASP A 49 -7.45 -3.71 48.44
CA ASP A 49 -7.94 -2.43 47.97
C ASP A 49 -8.49 -2.46 46.54
N ILE A 50 -8.31 -3.58 45.80
CA ILE A 50 -8.92 -3.75 44.48
C ILE A 50 -10.43 -3.94 44.64
N LEU A 51 -11.21 -3.02 44.06
CA LEU A 51 -12.66 -3.07 44.01
C LEU A 51 -13.17 -3.90 42.83
N ASP A 52 -12.59 -3.64 41.65
CA ASP A 52 -12.94 -4.32 40.41
C ASP A 52 -11.68 -4.51 39.58
N LEU A 53 -11.64 -5.62 38.88
CA LEU A 53 -10.64 -5.90 37.84
C LEU A 53 -11.38 -6.44 36.62
N THR A 54 -11.13 -5.82 35.48
CA THR A 54 -11.66 -6.24 34.19
C THR A 54 -10.49 -6.51 33.23
N VAL A 55 -10.48 -7.68 32.60
CA VAL A 55 -9.53 -8.04 31.54
C VAL A 55 -10.32 -8.25 30.25
N GLU A 56 -9.97 -7.49 29.24
CA GLU A 56 -10.54 -7.55 27.90
C GLU A 56 -9.46 -8.06 26.94
N ASN A 57 -9.68 -9.26 26.39
CA ASN A 57 -8.76 -9.84 25.40
C ASN A 57 -9.46 -9.89 24.04
N SER A 58 -8.72 -9.64 22.95
CA SER A 58 -9.29 -9.57 21.61
C SER A 58 -8.29 -10.01 20.53
N LEU A 59 -8.78 -10.70 19.48
CA LEU A 59 -8.01 -10.95 18.26
C LEU A 59 -7.81 -9.70 17.40
N HIS A 60 -8.42 -8.57 17.74
CA HIS A 60 -8.48 -7.40 16.85
C HIS A 60 -7.91 -6.13 17.47
N LEU A 61 -7.78 -6.10 18.79
CA LEU A 61 -7.34 -4.93 19.56
C LEU A 61 -6.29 -5.38 20.59
N PRO A 62 -5.46 -4.48 21.08
CA PRO A 62 -4.60 -4.77 22.22
C PRO A 62 -5.44 -5.23 23.42
N ASP A 63 -4.94 -6.23 24.12
CA ASP A 63 -5.54 -6.65 25.37
C ASP A 63 -5.45 -5.52 26.40
N MET A 64 -6.52 -5.34 27.16
CA MET A 64 -6.61 -4.31 28.18
C MET A 64 -6.95 -4.91 29.54
N CYS A 65 -6.26 -4.44 30.57
CA CYS A 65 -6.65 -4.70 31.96
C CYS A 65 -6.96 -3.38 32.66
N THR A 66 -8.13 -3.30 33.27
CA THR A 66 -8.54 -2.16 34.07
C THR A 66 -8.68 -2.57 35.52
N LEU A 67 -7.92 -1.92 36.39
CA LEU A 67 -7.99 -2.10 37.84
C LEU A 67 -8.63 -0.86 38.44
N ARG A 68 -9.64 -1.04 39.29
CA ARG A 68 -10.16 0.03 40.14
C ARG A 68 -9.75 -0.23 41.57
N VAL A 69 -8.89 0.61 42.09
CA VAL A 69 -8.25 0.47 43.39
C VAL A 69 -8.81 1.56 44.32
N GLN A 70 -9.21 1.17 45.51
CA GLN A 70 -9.62 2.12 46.55
C GLN A 70 -8.38 2.83 47.12
N GLU A 71 -8.40 4.14 47.14
CA GLU A 71 -7.42 4.94 47.87
C GLU A 71 -7.72 4.90 49.41
N GLY A 72 -6.69 5.20 50.22
CA GLY A 72 -6.81 5.14 51.67
C GLY A 72 -7.93 6.01 52.23
N VAL A 73 -8.51 5.56 53.32
CA VAL A 73 -9.61 6.25 54.00
C VAL A 73 -9.06 7.19 55.06
N PHE A 74 -9.50 8.46 55.10
CA PHE A 74 -9.11 9.46 56.08
C PHE A 74 -9.41 9.09 57.54
N ALA A 75 -10.18 8.04 57.79
CA ALA A 75 -10.76 7.72 59.09
C ALA A 75 -9.96 6.68 59.90
N ASP A 76 -8.87 6.11 59.39
CA ASP A 76 -8.10 5.10 60.13
C ASP A 76 -6.75 5.68 60.59
N PRO A 77 -6.65 6.09 61.87
CA PRO A 77 -5.43 6.78 62.39
C PRO A 77 -4.13 5.93 62.37
N GLY A 78 -4.19 4.67 61.97
CA GLY A 78 -3.05 3.76 61.94
C GLY A 78 -2.73 3.19 60.59
N ARG A 79 -3.54 3.47 59.57
CA ARG A 79 -3.41 2.94 58.21
C ARG A 79 -3.31 4.03 57.19
N ARG A 80 -2.14 4.20 56.57
CA ARG A 80 -1.83 4.84 55.31
C ARG A 80 -2.26 6.30 55.12
N GLU A 81 -1.39 7.04 54.49
CA GLU A 81 -1.73 8.34 53.93
C GLU A 81 -2.92 8.25 52.97
N ALA A 82 -3.74 9.29 52.97
CA ALA A 82 -4.71 9.49 51.91
C ALA A 82 -3.99 9.50 50.57
N PHE A 83 -4.56 8.89 49.53
CA PHE A 83 -3.94 8.79 48.19
C PHE A 83 -2.64 7.96 48.17
N HIS A 84 -2.64 6.83 48.83
CA HIS A 84 -1.47 5.95 48.95
C HIS A 84 -1.01 5.38 47.62
N TRP A 85 -1.94 4.87 46.81
CA TRP A 85 -1.62 4.20 45.56
C TRP A 85 -1.24 5.17 44.45
N SER A 86 -1.92 6.30 44.32
CA SER A 86 -1.61 7.35 43.35
C SER A 86 -0.31 8.10 43.66
N GLY A 87 0.09 8.15 44.94
CA GLY A 87 1.37 8.74 45.35
C GLY A 87 2.56 7.78 45.33
N SER A 88 2.35 6.49 45.10
CA SER A 88 3.39 5.47 45.14
C SER A 88 3.92 5.13 43.73
N ASP A 89 5.13 4.53 43.69
CA ASP A 89 5.73 4.01 42.45
C ASP A 89 5.12 2.67 41.97
N THR A 90 4.14 2.14 42.68
CA THR A 90 3.50 0.86 42.36
C THR A 90 2.87 0.85 40.98
N PHE A 91 2.20 1.94 40.60
CA PHE A 91 1.49 2.08 39.34
C PHE A 91 2.09 3.10 38.38
N LYS A 92 3.39 3.25 38.35
CA LYS A 92 3.97 4.16 37.34
C LYS A 92 3.86 3.58 35.93
N ALA A 93 3.83 4.47 34.93
CA ALA A 93 3.77 4.06 33.52
C ALA A 93 4.96 3.14 33.18
N GLY A 94 4.63 2.00 32.52
CA GLY A 94 5.61 0.97 32.16
C GLY A 94 5.83 -0.11 33.23
N THR A 95 5.24 -0.03 34.43
CA THR A 95 5.22 -1.12 35.41
C THR A 95 4.55 -2.34 34.81
N LYS A 96 5.19 -3.50 34.85
CA LYS A 96 4.63 -4.75 34.31
C LYS A 96 3.53 -5.28 35.21
N VAL A 97 2.44 -5.67 34.60
CA VAL A 97 1.26 -6.23 35.26
C VAL A 97 0.95 -7.60 34.66
N GLU A 98 0.87 -8.64 35.51
CA GLU A 98 0.44 -9.97 35.11
C GLU A 98 -0.78 -10.34 35.96
N VAL A 99 -1.91 -10.63 35.33
CA VAL A 99 -3.12 -11.14 35.97
C VAL A 99 -3.20 -12.64 35.72
N ILE A 100 -3.25 -13.41 36.79
CA ILE A 100 -3.34 -14.86 36.75
C ILE A 100 -4.68 -15.28 37.31
N GLY A 101 -5.41 -16.11 36.60
CA GLY A 101 -6.72 -16.62 37.00
C GLY A 101 -6.87 -18.12 36.78
N GLY A 102 -7.79 -18.75 37.55
CA GLY A 102 -8.09 -20.17 37.42
C GLY A 102 -9.23 -20.58 38.37
N TRP A 103 -9.61 -21.84 38.30
CA TRP A 103 -10.53 -22.43 39.28
C TRP A 103 -9.83 -22.76 40.60
N SER A 104 -8.54 -22.98 40.53
CA SER A 104 -7.67 -23.26 41.68
C SER A 104 -6.27 -22.74 41.38
N SER A 105 -5.39 -22.76 42.36
CA SER A 105 -3.97 -22.43 42.15
C SER A 105 -3.25 -23.44 41.25
N LEU A 106 -3.79 -24.64 41.03
CA LEU A 106 -3.18 -25.70 40.23
C LEU A 106 -3.44 -25.56 38.72
N ASP A 107 -4.56 -24.92 38.34
CA ASP A 107 -4.95 -24.67 36.95
C ASP A 107 -4.89 -23.19 36.57
N ALA A 108 -4.29 -22.38 37.44
CA ALA A 108 -4.13 -20.95 37.21
C ALA A 108 -3.15 -20.64 36.08
N ALA A 109 -3.58 -19.79 35.17
CA ALA A 109 -2.80 -19.34 34.02
C ALA A 109 -2.90 -17.82 33.85
N PRO A 110 -1.91 -17.19 33.25
CA PRO A 110 -2.00 -15.78 32.88
C PRO A 110 -3.17 -15.54 31.93
N ILE A 111 -4.06 -14.59 32.29
CA ILE A 111 -5.14 -14.11 31.43
C ILE A 111 -4.82 -12.74 30.86
N PHE A 112 -3.83 -12.03 31.42
CA PHE A 112 -3.31 -10.78 30.96
C PHE A 112 -1.85 -10.60 31.36
N VAL A 113 -1.02 -10.14 30.44
CA VAL A 113 0.34 -9.69 30.69
C VAL A 113 0.58 -8.40 29.89
N GLY A 114 0.89 -7.33 30.61
CA GLY A 114 1.06 -6.02 29.95
C GLY A 114 1.80 -5.03 30.83
N GLU A 115 1.58 -3.77 30.58
CA GLU A 115 2.21 -2.67 31.32
C GLU A 115 1.21 -1.55 31.61
N VAL A 116 1.38 -0.86 32.74
CA VAL A 116 0.58 0.30 33.12
C VAL A 116 0.76 1.40 32.07
N ALA A 117 -0.35 1.86 31.49
CA ALA A 117 -0.35 2.90 30.45
C ALA A 117 -0.97 4.22 30.94
N SER A 118 -2.01 4.18 31.76
CA SER A 118 -2.63 5.39 32.29
C SER A 118 -3.19 5.20 33.68
N LEU A 119 -3.22 6.30 34.41
CA LEU A 119 -3.82 6.44 35.74
C LEU A 119 -4.86 7.54 35.69
N GLU A 120 -6.03 7.27 36.26
CA GLU A 120 -7.13 8.22 36.37
C GLU A 120 -7.68 8.19 37.80
N MET A 121 -7.76 9.33 38.45
CA MET A 121 -8.25 9.42 39.81
C MET A 121 -9.69 9.93 39.82
N ASP A 122 -10.56 9.24 40.53
CA ASP A 122 -11.92 9.71 40.83
C ASP A 122 -12.01 10.09 42.30
N VAL A 123 -12.24 11.39 42.55
CA VAL A 123 -12.45 11.95 43.87
C VAL A 123 -13.82 12.64 43.91
N SER A 124 -14.78 12.01 44.54
CA SER A 124 -16.14 12.53 44.62
C SER A 124 -16.55 12.84 46.05
N ALA A 125 -17.49 13.79 46.23
CA ALA A 125 -18.01 14.19 47.55
C ALA A 125 -18.86 13.09 48.21
N HIS A 126 -19.29 12.09 47.45
CA HIS A 126 -20.23 11.07 47.88
C HIS A 126 -19.68 9.63 47.85
N GLY A 127 -18.36 9.49 47.60
CA GLY A 127 -17.72 8.18 47.52
C GLY A 127 -16.31 8.22 48.10
N LEU A 128 -15.72 7.04 48.27
CA LEU A 128 -14.31 6.90 48.59
C LEU A 128 -13.49 7.21 47.34
N PRO A 129 -12.34 7.92 47.44
CA PRO A 129 -11.46 8.13 46.30
C PRO A 129 -11.01 6.81 45.72
N THR A 130 -11.01 6.71 44.38
CA THR A 130 -10.54 5.53 43.67
C THR A 130 -9.52 5.90 42.61
N LEU A 131 -8.57 5.01 42.39
CA LEU A 131 -7.59 5.08 41.30
C LEU A 131 -7.96 4.05 40.25
N LEU A 132 -8.23 4.50 39.04
CA LEU A 132 -8.40 3.66 37.87
C LEU A 132 -7.08 3.50 37.16
N VAL A 133 -6.57 2.27 37.12
CA VAL A 133 -5.31 1.91 36.45
C VAL A 133 -5.63 1.16 35.18
N ARG A 134 -5.22 1.70 34.03
CA ARG A 134 -5.36 0.99 32.74
C ARG A 134 -4.02 0.48 32.28
N CYS A 135 -4.00 -0.81 32.00
CA CYS A 135 -2.84 -1.53 31.47
C CYS A 135 -3.19 -2.05 30.08
N TYR A 136 -2.20 -2.02 29.18
CA TYR A 136 -2.33 -2.65 27.87
C TYR A 136 -1.26 -3.71 27.71
N ASP A 137 -1.52 -4.73 26.90
CA ASP A 137 -0.50 -5.67 26.49
C ASP A 137 0.59 -4.96 25.67
N HIS A 138 1.68 -5.63 25.39
CA HIS A 138 2.81 -5.01 24.71
C HIS A 138 2.53 -4.61 23.26
N SER A 139 1.44 -5.08 22.65
CA SER A 139 1.04 -4.72 21.28
C SER A 139 0.69 -3.23 21.15
N HIS A 140 0.31 -2.56 22.27
CA HIS A 140 0.05 -1.12 22.26
C HIS A 140 1.24 -0.28 21.75
N ARG A 141 2.47 -0.82 21.83
CA ARG A 141 3.68 -0.17 21.31
C ARG A 141 3.63 0.00 19.80
N LEU A 142 2.92 -0.86 19.09
CA LEU A 142 2.72 -0.77 17.65
C LEU A 142 1.78 0.38 17.24
N HIS A 143 0.99 0.91 18.17
CA HIS A 143 0.11 2.06 17.93
C HIS A 143 0.82 3.42 18.07
N ARG A 144 2.08 3.42 18.54
CA ARG A 144 2.82 4.65 18.81
C ARG A 144 3.55 5.15 17.56
N GLY A 145 3.32 6.41 17.25
CA GLY A 145 3.95 7.06 16.10
C GLY A 145 3.34 6.65 14.77
N ARG A 146 3.71 7.37 13.72
CA ARG A 146 3.34 7.07 12.33
C ARG A 146 4.60 7.02 11.50
N TYR A 147 4.68 6.07 10.59
CA TYR A 147 5.87 5.78 9.80
C TYR A 147 5.57 5.83 8.32
N SER A 148 6.54 6.35 7.57
CA SER A 148 6.57 6.31 6.11
C SER A 148 7.88 5.67 5.69
N ARG A 149 7.83 4.43 5.17
CA ARG A 149 9.01 3.64 4.81
C ARG A 149 8.68 2.51 3.86
N SER A 150 9.65 2.05 3.10
CA SER A 150 9.51 0.94 2.16
C SER A 150 10.10 -0.37 2.69
N PHE A 151 9.55 -1.47 2.19
CA PHE A 151 10.04 -2.83 2.38
C PHE A 151 10.19 -3.46 1.00
N GLN A 152 11.36 -4.03 0.71
CA GLN A 152 11.70 -4.56 -0.62
C GLN A 152 12.06 -6.03 -0.51
N ASN A 153 11.56 -6.84 -1.46
CA ASN A 153 11.82 -8.27 -1.57
C ASN A 153 11.54 -9.04 -0.26
N MET A 154 10.40 -8.75 0.38
CA MET A 154 9.99 -9.35 1.64
C MET A 154 8.60 -9.97 1.55
N THR A 155 8.37 -11.05 2.29
CA THR A 155 7.02 -11.58 2.54
C THR A 155 6.32 -10.78 3.63
N ASP A 156 5.00 -10.94 3.79
CA ASP A 156 4.28 -10.30 4.89
C ASP A 156 4.78 -10.78 6.26
N SER A 157 5.14 -12.06 6.40
CA SER A 157 5.72 -12.62 7.62
C SER A 157 7.09 -12.01 7.96
N ASP A 158 7.93 -11.73 6.94
CA ASP A 158 9.21 -11.06 7.15
C ASP A 158 9.02 -9.62 7.61
N ILE A 159 8.06 -8.91 7.03
CA ILE A 159 7.71 -7.52 7.40
C ILE A 159 7.22 -7.48 8.85
N VAL A 160 6.31 -8.38 9.24
CA VAL A 160 5.81 -8.48 10.62
C VAL A 160 6.96 -8.74 11.58
N SER A 161 7.82 -9.71 11.29
CA SER A 161 8.98 -10.06 12.15
C SER A 161 9.92 -8.88 12.34
N LYS A 162 10.22 -8.14 11.27
CA LYS A 162 11.09 -6.96 11.30
C LYS A 162 10.49 -5.85 12.16
N VAL A 163 9.23 -5.49 11.90
CA VAL A 163 8.57 -4.39 12.60
C VAL A 163 8.36 -4.70 14.08
N CYS A 164 7.99 -5.94 14.42
CA CYS A 164 7.88 -6.38 15.81
C CYS A 164 9.22 -6.29 16.53
N THR A 165 10.30 -6.74 15.90
CA THR A 165 11.66 -6.66 16.49
C THR A 165 12.06 -5.20 16.75
N GLU A 166 11.79 -4.29 15.81
CA GLU A 166 12.04 -2.86 15.97
C GLU A 166 11.24 -2.25 17.13
N ALA A 167 10.03 -2.74 17.39
CA ALA A 167 9.19 -2.34 18.52
C ALA A 167 9.58 -3.03 19.85
N GLY A 168 10.60 -3.88 19.85
CA GLY A 168 11.03 -4.64 21.02
C GLY A 168 10.08 -5.78 21.40
N LEU A 169 9.38 -6.34 20.38
CA LEU A 169 8.46 -7.46 20.49
C LEU A 169 9.06 -8.70 19.82
N THR A 170 8.62 -9.88 20.25
CA THR A 170 8.89 -11.15 19.58
C THR A 170 7.79 -11.43 18.56
N ALA A 171 8.13 -12.06 17.44
CA ALA A 171 7.16 -12.47 16.43
C ALA A 171 7.14 -13.99 16.27
N ASP A 172 5.95 -14.59 16.39
CA ASP A 172 5.66 -15.97 16.04
C ASP A 172 4.78 -15.98 14.81
N VAL A 173 5.39 -16.20 13.65
CA VAL A 173 4.75 -15.99 12.34
C VAL A 173 4.68 -17.27 11.54
N GLU A 174 3.53 -17.52 10.92
CA GLU A 174 3.41 -18.49 9.84
C GLU A 174 3.98 -17.88 8.56
N GLY A 175 4.75 -18.68 7.80
CA GLY A 175 5.32 -18.23 6.54
C GLY A 175 4.23 -17.84 5.52
N THR A 176 4.32 -16.64 4.98
CA THR A 176 3.37 -16.11 4.01
C THR A 176 3.93 -16.09 2.59
N SER A 177 3.04 -16.00 1.60
CA SER A 177 3.37 -15.82 0.19
C SER A 177 2.35 -14.86 -0.46
N PRO A 178 2.72 -14.13 -1.53
CA PRO A 178 4.01 -14.13 -2.24
C PRO A 178 5.09 -13.31 -1.54
N VAL A 179 6.32 -13.33 -2.08
CA VAL A 179 7.34 -12.30 -1.83
C VAL A 179 6.92 -11.06 -2.60
N HIS A 180 6.85 -9.92 -1.92
CA HIS A 180 6.51 -8.63 -2.53
C HIS A 180 7.79 -7.93 -2.98
N ASP A 181 7.85 -7.50 -4.25
CA ASP A 181 8.96 -6.72 -4.77
C ASP A 181 9.12 -5.39 -3.99
N TRP A 182 8.00 -4.78 -3.64
CA TRP A 182 7.96 -3.50 -2.94
C TRP A 182 6.63 -3.31 -2.19
N VAL A 183 6.71 -2.94 -0.92
CA VAL A 183 5.56 -2.58 -0.06
C VAL A 183 5.88 -1.27 0.64
N PHE A 184 4.91 -0.41 0.81
CA PHE A 184 5.09 0.88 1.46
C PHE A 184 4.14 1.05 2.65
N GLN A 185 4.69 1.40 3.81
CA GLN A 185 3.95 1.88 4.96
C GLN A 185 3.75 3.38 4.79
N ASN A 186 2.50 3.83 4.57
CA ASN A 186 2.18 5.19 4.21
C ASN A 186 1.55 5.94 5.38
N ASN A 187 2.36 6.70 6.14
CA ASN A 187 1.92 7.49 7.28
C ASN A 187 0.94 6.73 8.20
N GLN A 188 1.27 5.49 8.48
CA GLN A 188 0.48 4.55 9.29
C GLN A 188 1.20 4.24 10.58
N THR A 189 0.44 3.94 11.66
CA THR A 189 1.01 3.26 12.80
C THR A 189 1.50 1.86 12.39
N ASN A 190 2.41 1.28 13.13
CA ASN A 190 2.84 -0.10 12.87
C ASN A 190 1.66 -1.08 12.98
N TRP A 191 0.77 -0.87 13.94
CA TRP A 191 -0.42 -1.70 14.10
C TRP A 191 -1.34 -1.65 12.88
N GLU A 192 -1.70 -0.44 12.40
CA GLU A 192 -2.53 -0.26 11.20
C GLU A 192 -1.91 -0.97 9.99
N PHE A 193 -0.63 -0.76 9.78
CA PHE A 193 0.09 -1.34 8.66
C PHE A 193 0.16 -2.87 8.74
N LEU A 194 0.57 -3.42 9.89
CA LEU A 194 0.72 -4.87 10.05
C LEU A 194 -0.63 -5.60 9.99
N ASN A 195 -1.72 -5.02 10.51
CA ASN A 195 -3.05 -5.60 10.35
C ASN A 195 -3.52 -5.63 8.90
N GLU A 196 -3.22 -4.59 8.13
CA GLU A 196 -3.49 -4.60 6.69
C GLU A 196 -2.72 -5.71 5.99
N ARG A 197 -1.42 -5.88 6.31
CA ARG A 197 -0.60 -6.96 5.75
C ARG A 197 -1.10 -8.34 6.16
N ALA A 198 -1.47 -8.51 7.42
CA ALA A 198 -2.07 -9.74 7.93
C ALA A 198 -3.36 -10.10 7.17
N ALA A 199 -4.25 -9.14 6.97
CA ALA A 199 -5.49 -9.34 6.21
C ALA A 199 -5.22 -9.73 4.75
N HIS A 200 -4.22 -9.13 4.09
CA HIS A 200 -3.79 -9.51 2.74
C HIS A 200 -3.27 -10.95 2.67
N ALA A 201 -2.58 -11.41 3.71
CA ALA A 201 -2.09 -12.77 3.82
C ALA A 201 -3.16 -13.80 4.24
N GLY A 202 -4.39 -13.36 4.57
CA GLY A 202 -5.43 -14.22 5.14
C GLY A 202 -5.18 -14.61 6.60
N CYS A 203 -4.30 -13.89 7.29
CA CYS A 203 -3.91 -14.09 8.68
C CYS A 203 -4.49 -13.03 9.60
N ARG A 204 -4.31 -13.22 10.91
CA ARG A 204 -4.58 -12.23 11.97
C ARG A 204 -3.31 -11.95 12.76
N LEU A 205 -3.16 -10.71 13.17
CA LEU A 205 -2.10 -10.27 14.07
C LEU A 205 -2.70 -10.03 15.45
N PHE A 206 -2.22 -10.74 16.46
CA PHE A 206 -2.71 -10.62 17.84
C PHE A 206 -1.60 -10.87 18.85
N GLY A 207 -1.73 -10.31 20.05
CA GLY A 207 -0.87 -10.58 21.19
C GLY A 207 -1.26 -11.89 21.90
N ALA A 208 -0.34 -12.51 22.60
CA ALA A 208 -0.59 -13.72 23.37
C ALA A 208 -0.14 -13.61 24.83
N GLY A 209 -0.51 -12.52 25.48
CA GLY A 209 -0.29 -12.35 26.90
C GLY A 209 1.16 -12.19 27.35
N ASP A 210 2.11 -12.10 26.41
CA ASP A 210 3.51 -11.77 26.65
C ASP A 210 3.98 -10.72 25.63
N LYS A 211 5.28 -10.68 25.32
CA LYS A 211 5.82 -9.81 24.27
C LYS A 211 5.71 -10.39 22.86
N THR A 212 5.01 -11.52 22.70
CA THR A 212 4.93 -12.23 21.43
C THR A 212 3.71 -11.78 20.63
N MET A 213 3.97 -11.37 19.40
CA MET A 213 2.95 -11.12 18.39
C MET A 213 2.82 -12.33 17.49
N HIS A 214 1.60 -12.84 17.36
CA HIS A 214 1.29 -13.95 16.48
C HIS A 214 0.74 -13.44 15.15
N LEU A 215 1.28 -13.95 14.05
CA LEU A 215 0.71 -13.83 12.71
C LEU A 215 0.27 -15.23 12.27
N LYS A 216 -1.00 -15.54 12.39
CA LYS A 216 -1.54 -16.89 12.11
C LYS A 216 -2.88 -16.82 11.40
N ALA A 217 -3.17 -17.84 10.61
CA ALA A 217 -4.52 -18.08 10.15
C ALA A 217 -5.41 -18.44 11.35
N VAL A 218 -6.61 -17.86 11.43
CA VAL A 218 -7.57 -18.24 12.48
C VAL A 218 -8.19 -19.57 12.09
N ALA A 219 -7.67 -20.62 12.67
CA ALA A 219 -8.17 -21.98 12.53
C ALA A 219 -8.53 -22.55 13.90
N PRO A 220 -9.41 -23.56 13.97
CA PRO A 220 -9.66 -24.30 15.20
C PRO A 220 -8.33 -24.81 15.75
N GLY A 221 -8.03 -24.46 17.02
CA GLY A 221 -6.85 -24.97 17.70
C GLY A 221 -6.90 -26.49 17.89
N SER A 222 -5.73 -27.12 18.03
CA SER A 222 -5.63 -28.55 18.37
C SER A 222 -5.94 -28.86 19.83
N GLU A 223 -6.20 -27.85 20.66
CA GLU A 223 -6.51 -28.02 22.07
C GLU A 223 -7.97 -28.45 22.25
N GLU A 224 -8.23 -29.23 23.30
CA GLU A 224 -9.59 -29.64 23.64
C GLU A 224 -10.44 -28.43 24.02
N PRO A 225 -11.63 -28.24 23.38
CA PRO A 225 -12.47 -27.09 23.62
C PRO A 225 -13.04 -27.08 25.05
N VAL A 226 -13.19 -25.90 25.63
CA VAL A 226 -13.89 -25.74 26.90
C VAL A 226 -15.37 -26.01 26.67
N THR A 227 -15.92 -27.04 27.33
CA THR A 227 -17.35 -27.37 27.19
C THR A 227 -18.17 -26.50 28.14
N LEU A 228 -19.21 -25.84 27.63
CA LEU A 228 -20.16 -25.01 28.37
C LEU A 228 -21.57 -25.51 28.09
N ALA A 229 -22.32 -25.78 29.19
CA ALA A 229 -23.67 -26.32 29.10
C ALA A 229 -24.70 -25.33 29.63
N TRP A 230 -25.77 -25.09 28.85
CA TRP A 230 -26.92 -24.35 29.36
C TRP A 230 -27.58 -25.12 30.54
N GLY A 231 -27.79 -24.42 31.65
CA GLY A 231 -28.31 -25.01 32.88
C GLY A 231 -27.23 -25.49 33.87
N SER A 232 -25.92 -25.31 33.52
CA SER A 232 -24.78 -25.56 34.40
C SER A 232 -23.89 -24.31 34.48
N ASP A 233 -22.97 -24.19 33.54
CA ASP A 233 -21.90 -23.16 33.57
C ASP A 233 -22.30 -21.92 32.76
N LEU A 234 -23.14 -22.09 31.74
CA LEU A 234 -23.52 -21.05 30.80
C LEU A 234 -24.72 -20.24 31.39
N ILE A 235 -24.46 -18.97 31.72
CA ILE A 235 -25.47 -18.07 32.33
C ILE A 235 -26.38 -17.52 31.23
N SER A 236 -25.81 -17.09 30.08
CA SER A 236 -26.58 -16.68 28.91
C SER A 236 -25.86 -17.03 27.65
N PHE A 237 -26.63 -17.25 26.57
CA PHE A 237 -26.08 -17.50 25.23
C PHE A 237 -27.01 -16.94 24.17
N ARG A 238 -26.45 -16.16 23.24
CA ARG A 238 -27.18 -15.46 22.19
C ARG A 238 -26.58 -15.76 20.83
N PRO A 239 -26.87 -16.92 20.24
CA PRO A 239 -26.42 -17.23 18.90
C PRO A 239 -27.24 -16.49 17.85
N ARG A 240 -26.61 -16.06 16.77
CA ARG A 240 -27.22 -15.42 15.61
C ARG A 240 -26.80 -16.13 14.32
N LEU A 241 -27.78 -16.55 13.52
CA LEU A 241 -27.54 -17.06 12.18
C LEU A 241 -28.03 -16.02 11.18
N ASN A 242 -27.15 -15.56 10.28
CA ASN A 242 -27.47 -14.57 9.27
C ASN A 242 -27.01 -15.02 7.87
N ALA A 243 -27.95 -15.43 7.05
CA ALA A 243 -27.68 -15.82 5.66
C ALA A 243 -27.85 -14.66 4.66
N ALA A 244 -28.44 -13.53 5.09
CA ALA A 244 -28.82 -12.44 4.17
C ALA A 244 -27.62 -11.73 3.52
N SER A 245 -26.48 -11.67 4.22
CA SER A 245 -25.24 -11.02 3.74
C SER A 245 -24.26 -12.00 3.10
N GLN A 246 -24.60 -13.27 2.99
CA GLN A 246 -23.71 -14.29 2.46
C GLN A 246 -23.66 -14.27 0.93
N VAL A 247 -22.50 -14.61 0.38
CA VAL A 247 -22.28 -14.69 -1.07
C VAL A 247 -21.76 -16.08 -1.47
N SER A 248 -22.12 -16.55 -2.64
CA SER A 248 -21.70 -17.87 -3.15
C SER A 248 -20.24 -17.86 -3.64
N GLU A 249 -19.76 -16.71 -4.09
CA GLU A 249 -18.40 -16.56 -4.64
C GLU A 249 -17.91 -15.13 -4.42
N VAL A 250 -16.63 -14.99 -4.08
CA VAL A 250 -15.89 -13.73 -4.10
C VAL A 250 -14.87 -13.80 -5.21
N SER A 251 -14.82 -12.80 -6.08
CA SER A 251 -13.82 -12.68 -7.15
C SER A 251 -13.09 -11.35 -7.07
N VAL A 252 -11.77 -11.39 -7.17
CA VAL A 252 -10.87 -10.22 -7.21
C VAL A 252 -10.31 -10.11 -8.62
N HIS A 253 -10.47 -8.95 -9.23
CA HIS A 253 -10.06 -8.70 -10.60
C HIS A 253 -8.95 -7.66 -10.65
N GLY A 254 -7.91 -7.93 -11.44
CA GLY A 254 -6.79 -7.04 -11.68
C GLY A 254 -6.26 -7.14 -13.10
N TRP A 255 -5.15 -6.47 -13.36
CA TRP A 255 -4.50 -6.43 -14.67
C TRP A 255 -3.00 -6.64 -14.54
N ASP A 256 -2.46 -7.59 -15.30
CA ASP A 256 -1.03 -7.78 -15.48
C ASP A 256 -0.54 -6.99 -16.70
N PRO A 257 0.14 -5.86 -16.52
CA PRO A 257 0.65 -5.07 -17.64
C PRO A 257 1.83 -5.72 -18.35
N MET A 258 2.49 -6.70 -17.72
CA MET A 258 3.62 -7.42 -18.31
C MET A 258 3.18 -8.41 -19.37
N GLN A 259 2.09 -9.12 -19.09
CA GLN A 259 1.51 -10.14 -19.98
C GLN A 259 0.29 -9.63 -20.77
N LYS A 260 -0.19 -8.41 -20.47
CA LYS A 260 -1.43 -7.84 -21.03
C LYS A 260 -2.63 -8.74 -20.84
N GLN A 261 -2.80 -9.31 -19.66
CA GLN A 261 -3.92 -10.19 -19.34
C GLN A 261 -4.57 -9.85 -18.01
N ALA A 262 -5.83 -10.27 -17.84
CA ALA A 262 -6.55 -10.13 -16.59
C ALA A 262 -5.98 -11.10 -15.53
N ILE A 263 -5.90 -10.61 -14.29
CA ILE A 263 -5.68 -11.42 -13.10
C ILE A 263 -7.05 -11.63 -12.46
N VAL A 264 -7.43 -12.88 -12.15
CA VAL A 264 -8.72 -13.17 -11.51
C VAL A 264 -8.52 -14.23 -10.42
N GLY A 265 -8.57 -13.80 -9.15
CA GLY A 265 -8.61 -14.71 -8.01
C GLY A 265 -10.04 -14.98 -7.56
N THR A 266 -10.37 -16.20 -7.20
CA THR A 266 -11.72 -16.59 -6.76
C THR A 266 -11.68 -17.42 -5.49
N ALA A 267 -12.70 -17.25 -4.62
CA ALA A 267 -12.96 -18.08 -3.46
C ALA A 267 -14.46 -18.26 -3.24
N SER A 268 -14.87 -19.49 -2.90
CA SER A 268 -16.30 -19.83 -2.68
C SER A 268 -16.54 -20.48 -1.32
N THR A 269 -15.51 -21.05 -0.71
CA THR A 269 -15.63 -21.78 0.56
C THR A 269 -14.86 -21.04 1.66
N PRO A 270 -15.56 -20.46 2.64
CA PRO A 270 -14.91 -19.81 3.76
C PRO A 270 -14.31 -20.84 4.73
N SER A 271 -13.19 -20.45 5.36
CA SER A 271 -12.51 -21.22 6.39
C SER A 271 -12.91 -20.78 7.80
N GLY A 272 -12.73 -21.66 8.80
CA GLY A 272 -12.87 -21.30 10.21
C GLY A 272 -14.30 -21.02 10.68
N LEU A 273 -15.30 -21.59 10.03
CA LEU A 273 -16.69 -21.48 10.46
C LEU A 273 -16.97 -22.32 11.72
N PRO A 274 -17.93 -21.90 12.59
CA PRO A 274 -18.42 -22.71 13.69
C PRO A 274 -18.99 -24.05 13.19
N SER A 275 -18.71 -25.13 13.91
CA SER A 275 -19.25 -26.46 13.63
C SER A 275 -20.49 -26.72 14.51
N THR A 276 -21.66 -26.45 13.96
CA THR A 276 -22.95 -26.59 14.66
C THR A 276 -23.91 -27.48 13.88
N GLY A 277 -25.07 -27.79 14.46
CA GLY A 277 -26.15 -28.50 13.77
C GLY A 277 -27.04 -27.59 12.89
N ALA A 278 -26.65 -26.37 12.63
CA ALA A 278 -27.35 -25.48 11.71
C ALA A 278 -27.22 -25.94 10.24
N PRO A 279 -28.14 -25.57 9.36
CA PRO A 279 -27.95 -25.77 7.92
C PRO A 279 -26.61 -25.17 7.47
N SER A 280 -25.98 -25.76 6.47
CA SER A 280 -24.79 -25.15 5.91
C SER A 280 -25.10 -23.77 5.30
N ARG A 281 -24.11 -22.89 5.21
CA ARG A 281 -24.23 -21.57 4.57
C ARG A 281 -24.88 -21.68 3.17
N ASP A 282 -24.41 -22.61 2.37
CA ASP A 282 -24.90 -22.80 0.99
C ASP A 282 -26.36 -23.29 0.94
N GLN A 283 -26.75 -24.16 1.88
CA GLN A 283 -28.16 -24.57 2.02
C GLN A 283 -29.05 -23.39 2.42
N ALA A 284 -28.56 -22.54 3.34
CA ALA A 284 -29.31 -21.36 3.79
C ALA A 284 -29.46 -20.31 2.68
N MET A 285 -28.40 -20.06 1.89
CA MET A 285 -28.45 -19.16 0.73
C MET A 285 -29.38 -19.68 -0.37
N GLY A 286 -29.41 -20.99 -0.60
CA GLY A 286 -30.30 -21.60 -1.60
C GLY A 286 -31.78 -21.30 -1.41
N GLY A 287 -32.18 -20.96 -0.17
CA GLY A 287 -33.53 -20.54 0.16
C GLY A 287 -33.95 -19.17 -0.41
N PHE A 288 -33.00 -18.31 -0.80
CA PHE A 288 -33.31 -16.98 -1.36
C PHE A 288 -33.44 -16.97 -2.89
N GLY A 289 -33.00 -18.02 -3.57
CA GLY A 289 -32.94 -18.08 -5.04
C GLY A 289 -31.89 -17.13 -5.65
N GLY A 290 -31.27 -17.57 -6.74
CA GLY A 290 -30.24 -16.80 -7.44
C GLY A 290 -28.83 -16.87 -6.77
N ASP A 291 -27.80 -16.56 -7.58
CA ASP A 291 -26.41 -16.53 -7.13
C ASP A 291 -26.02 -15.11 -6.70
N ALA A 292 -25.73 -14.94 -5.42
CA ALA A 292 -25.13 -13.70 -4.90
C ALA A 292 -23.60 -13.79 -5.01
N LYS A 293 -23.01 -13.10 -6.00
CA LYS A 293 -21.56 -13.06 -6.20
C LYS A 293 -21.02 -11.68 -5.86
N MET A 294 -19.86 -11.63 -5.19
CA MET A 294 -19.13 -10.39 -4.90
C MET A 294 -17.94 -10.25 -5.83
N ARG A 295 -17.85 -9.11 -6.52
CA ARG A 295 -16.73 -8.79 -7.40
C ARG A 295 -15.97 -7.57 -6.85
N ILE A 296 -14.67 -7.73 -6.63
CA ILE A 296 -13.77 -6.70 -6.13
C ILE A 296 -12.90 -6.23 -7.30
N THR A 297 -12.98 -4.94 -7.61
CA THR A 297 -12.25 -4.29 -8.71
C THR A 297 -11.51 -3.03 -8.30
N ASP A 298 -11.68 -2.61 -7.07
CA ASP A 298 -11.14 -1.38 -6.49
C ASP A 298 -9.77 -1.58 -5.79
N ARG A 299 -9.27 -2.81 -5.78
CA ARG A 299 -7.97 -3.18 -5.19
C ARG A 299 -7.02 -3.66 -6.28
N PRO A 300 -5.93 -2.92 -6.59
CA PRO A 300 -4.92 -3.38 -7.52
C PRO A 300 -4.22 -4.62 -6.96
N VAL A 301 -4.04 -5.63 -7.82
CA VAL A 301 -3.31 -6.86 -7.49
C VAL A 301 -2.17 -7.08 -8.48
N HIS A 302 -1.06 -7.62 -7.99
CA HIS A 302 0.17 -7.79 -8.77
C HIS A 302 0.35 -9.22 -9.31
N SER A 303 -0.30 -10.19 -8.68
CA SER A 303 -0.18 -11.59 -9.05
C SER A 303 -1.49 -12.35 -8.86
N GLN A 304 -1.60 -13.49 -9.54
CA GLN A 304 -2.69 -14.44 -9.39
C GLN A 304 -2.81 -14.91 -7.92
N THR A 305 -1.68 -15.23 -7.29
CA THR A 305 -1.63 -15.68 -5.89
C THR A 305 -2.13 -14.61 -4.91
N GLU A 306 -1.77 -13.33 -5.12
CA GLU A 306 -2.27 -12.22 -4.32
C GLU A 306 -3.79 -12.08 -4.47
N ALA A 307 -4.32 -12.14 -5.69
CA ALA A 307 -5.75 -12.07 -5.96
C ALA A 307 -6.53 -13.20 -5.27
N GLU A 308 -6.03 -14.43 -5.31
CA GLU A 308 -6.63 -15.60 -4.66
C GLU A 308 -6.62 -15.45 -3.12
N LYS A 309 -5.52 -14.97 -2.53
CA LYS A 309 -5.42 -14.72 -1.08
C LYS A 309 -6.40 -13.66 -0.61
N ILE A 310 -6.52 -12.56 -1.35
CA ILE A 310 -7.49 -11.51 -1.03
C ILE A 310 -8.92 -12.04 -1.18
N ALA A 311 -9.22 -12.79 -2.25
CA ALA A 311 -10.54 -13.39 -2.45
C ALA A 311 -10.90 -14.33 -1.29
N GLN A 312 -9.96 -15.18 -0.86
CA GLN A 312 -10.15 -16.09 0.26
C GLN A 312 -10.36 -15.32 1.59
N SER A 313 -9.54 -14.30 1.86
CA SER A 313 -9.69 -13.49 3.08
C SER A 313 -11.05 -12.83 3.17
N VAL A 314 -11.54 -12.24 2.08
CA VAL A 314 -12.87 -11.61 2.04
C VAL A 314 -13.99 -12.66 2.12
N CYS A 315 -13.82 -13.82 1.47
CA CYS A 315 -14.75 -14.95 1.58
C CYS A 315 -14.87 -15.43 3.03
N ASP A 316 -13.74 -15.53 3.74
CA ASP A 316 -13.69 -15.91 5.14
C ASP A 316 -14.36 -14.86 6.05
N ASP A 317 -14.15 -13.58 5.77
CA ASP A 317 -14.75 -12.49 6.55
C ASP A 317 -16.28 -12.48 6.41
N ILE A 318 -16.78 -12.64 5.18
CA ILE A 318 -18.23 -12.74 4.92
C ILE A 318 -18.81 -14.03 5.54
N GLY A 319 -18.12 -15.15 5.32
CA GLY A 319 -18.53 -16.45 5.85
C GLY A 319 -18.59 -16.48 7.37
N GLY A 320 -17.64 -15.82 8.05
CA GLY A 320 -17.58 -15.71 9.51
C GLY A 320 -18.81 -15.04 10.12
N GLN A 321 -19.50 -14.18 9.38
CA GLN A 321 -20.75 -13.52 9.83
C GLN A 321 -21.99 -14.41 9.69
N TYR A 322 -21.86 -15.62 9.12
CA TYR A 322 -22.98 -16.55 8.97
C TYR A 322 -23.51 -17.01 10.34
N MET A 323 -22.60 -17.36 11.25
CA MET A 323 -22.93 -17.82 12.60
C MET A 323 -22.08 -17.08 13.61
N GLU A 324 -22.71 -16.23 14.40
CA GLU A 324 -22.10 -15.46 15.48
C GLU A 324 -22.75 -15.83 16.80
N ALA A 325 -22.04 -15.65 17.89
CA ALA A 325 -22.59 -15.89 19.23
C ALA A 325 -21.95 -14.99 20.28
N GLU A 326 -22.72 -14.67 21.31
CA GLU A 326 -22.24 -14.07 22.55
C GLU A 326 -22.69 -14.95 23.72
N GLY A 327 -21.80 -15.16 24.66
CA GLY A 327 -22.11 -15.96 25.84
C GLY A 327 -21.55 -15.37 27.12
N LEU A 328 -22.29 -15.50 28.19
CA LEU A 328 -21.86 -15.19 29.55
C LEU A 328 -21.80 -16.49 30.35
N THR A 329 -20.67 -16.74 30.98
CA THR A 329 -20.47 -17.90 31.82
C THR A 329 -19.91 -17.51 33.19
N GLN A 330 -19.98 -18.42 34.17
CA GLN A 330 -19.18 -18.28 35.36
C GLN A 330 -17.71 -18.13 35.00
N TRP A 331 -16.92 -17.53 35.88
CA TRP A 331 -15.51 -17.30 35.68
C TRP A 331 -14.79 -18.53 35.11
N ASN A 332 -14.12 -18.35 33.99
CA ASN A 332 -13.31 -19.39 33.38
C ASN A 332 -12.11 -18.78 32.62
N ALA A 333 -10.94 -18.83 33.22
CA ALA A 333 -9.68 -18.30 32.67
C ALA A 333 -9.17 -19.03 31.41
N ARG A 334 -9.72 -20.22 31.07
CA ARG A 334 -9.34 -20.99 29.88
C ARG A 334 -10.03 -20.49 28.62
N ILE A 335 -11.06 -19.65 28.75
CA ILE A 335 -11.76 -19.05 27.61
C ILE A 335 -10.98 -17.81 27.18
N LEU A 336 -10.23 -17.93 26.12
CA LEU A 336 -9.38 -16.86 25.56
C LEU A 336 -9.57 -16.74 24.06
N PRO A 337 -9.31 -15.58 23.44
CA PRO A 337 -9.37 -15.42 21.99
C PRO A 337 -8.47 -16.43 21.26
N GLY A 338 -8.97 -16.94 20.14
CA GLY A 338 -8.31 -17.99 19.35
C GLY A 338 -8.55 -19.42 19.84
N LYS A 339 -9.11 -19.61 21.05
CA LYS A 339 -9.50 -20.92 21.59
C LYS A 339 -10.92 -21.29 21.18
N GLN A 340 -11.24 -22.59 21.28
CA GLN A 340 -12.59 -23.09 21.02
C GLN A 340 -13.40 -23.27 22.31
N VAL A 341 -14.69 -23.00 22.20
CA VAL A 341 -15.71 -23.38 23.19
C VAL A 341 -16.73 -24.31 22.55
N LYS A 342 -17.08 -25.36 23.25
CA LYS A 342 -18.14 -26.31 22.87
C LYS A 342 -19.41 -26.00 23.63
N ILE A 343 -20.42 -25.51 22.95
CA ILE A 343 -21.70 -25.15 23.54
C ILE A 343 -22.69 -26.32 23.46
N THR A 344 -23.30 -26.68 24.60
CA THR A 344 -24.25 -27.78 24.68
C THR A 344 -25.56 -27.34 25.34
N ASN A 345 -26.62 -28.13 25.15
CA ASN A 345 -27.96 -27.91 25.73
C ASN A 345 -28.70 -26.65 25.23
N VAL A 346 -28.31 -26.06 24.09
CA VAL A 346 -28.98 -24.88 23.49
C VAL A 346 -29.78 -25.23 22.24
N GLY A 347 -30.22 -26.48 22.12
CA GLY A 347 -30.93 -27.03 20.97
C GLY A 347 -29.96 -27.49 19.86
N SER A 348 -30.43 -28.41 19.02
CA SER A 348 -29.58 -29.07 18.02
C SER A 348 -28.97 -28.11 16.99
N ARG A 349 -29.65 -27.00 16.66
CA ARG A 349 -29.21 -26.03 15.65
C ARG A 349 -28.01 -25.21 16.11
N PHE A 350 -27.93 -24.83 17.39
CA PHE A 350 -26.94 -23.89 17.91
C PHE A 350 -25.94 -24.54 18.87
N SER A 351 -26.14 -25.83 19.24
CA SER A 351 -25.10 -26.57 19.94
C SER A 351 -23.96 -26.92 18.99
N GLY A 352 -22.72 -26.80 19.45
CA GLY A 352 -21.53 -27.10 18.63
C GLY A 352 -20.32 -26.31 19.07
N ASP A 353 -19.31 -26.30 18.19
CA ASP A 353 -18.00 -25.72 18.48
C ASP A 353 -17.90 -24.32 17.85
N TYR A 354 -17.51 -23.34 18.67
CA TYR A 354 -17.34 -21.92 18.29
C TYR A 354 -15.91 -21.48 18.59
N ILE A 355 -15.37 -20.60 17.73
CA ILE A 355 -14.06 -19.96 17.95
C ILE A 355 -14.29 -18.64 18.68
N VAL A 356 -13.64 -18.47 19.82
CA VAL A 356 -13.72 -17.24 20.62
C VAL A 356 -12.88 -16.14 19.93
N THR A 357 -13.46 -14.97 19.75
CA THR A 357 -12.76 -13.81 19.13
C THR A 357 -12.45 -12.71 20.12
N ALA A 358 -13.25 -12.62 21.20
CA ALA A 358 -12.98 -11.69 22.30
C ALA A 358 -13.51 -12.25 23.61
N THR A 359 -12.88 -11.86 24.71
CA THR A 359 -13.35 -12.18 26.09
C THR A 359 -13.28 -10.96 26.97
N THR A 360 -14.20 -10.89 27.94
CA THR A 360 -14.14 -9.94 29.03
C THR A 360 -14.28 -10.72 30.33
N HIS A 361 -13.19 -10.80 31.06
CA HIS A 361 -13.16 -11.38 32.40
C HIS A 361 -13.39 -10.30 33.42
N VAL A 362 -14.46 -10.39 34.18
CA VAL A 362 -14.82 -9.43 35.21
C VAL A 362 -14.68 -10.07 36.57
N MET A 363 -13.94 -9.41 37.44
CA MET A 363 -13.85 -9.71 38.87
C MET A 363 -14.33 -8.49 39.63
N SER A 364 -15.49 -8.57 40.21
CA SER A 364 -16.11 -7.47 40.96
C SER A 364 -16.62 -7.96 42.28
N VAL A 365 -16.40 -7.13 43.32
CA VAL A 365 -17.00 -7.39 44.66
C VAL A 365 -18.53 -7.36 44.62
N ALA A 366 -19.09 -6.53 43.73
CA ALA A 366 -20.54 -6.31 43.64
C ALA A 366 -21.24 -7.33 42.71
N GLU A 367 -20.59 -7.71 41.59
CA GLU A 367 -21.21 -8.51 40.53
C GLU A 367 -20.71 -9.96 40.49
N GLY A 368 -19.67 -10.27 41.26
CA GLY A 368 -19.03 -11.59 41.27
C GLY A 368 -18.04 -11.77 40.15
N PHE A 369 -17.72 -13.03 39.84
CA PHE A 369 -16.71 -13.41 38.86
C PHE A 369 -17.39 -14.01 37.65
N THR A 370 -17.23 -13.37 36.51
CA THR A 370 -17.86 -13.80 35.25
C THR A 370 -16.90 -13.71 34.05
N THR A 371 -17.19 -14.47 33.03
CA THR A 371 -16.52 -14.39 31.72
C THR A 371 -17.57 -14.21 30.63
N LEU A 372 -17.56 -13.05 29.99
CA LEU A 372 -18.27 -12.79 28.75
C LEU A 372 -17.35 -13.22 27.60
N PHE A 373 -17.85 -13.92 26.59
CA PHE A 373 -17.11 -14.26 25.39
C PHE A 373 -17.94 -13.97 24.15
N SER A 374 -17.25 -13.60 23.08
CA SER A 374 -17.83 -13.35 21.76
C SER A 374 -17.19 -14.25 20.72
N CYS A 375 -18.02 -14.76 19.81
CA CYS A 375 -17.63 -15.56 18.65
C CYS A 375 -18.19 -14.86 17.41
N THR A 376 -17.55 -13.77 16.99
CA THR A 376 -18.01 -12.87 15.93
C THR A 376 -17.04 -12.96 14.78
N GLY A 377 -17.10 -13.88 13.88
CA GLY A 377 -16.27 -13.94 12.67
C GLY A 377 -14.88 -13.30 12.77
N LYS A 378 -14.25 -13.05 11.65
CA LYS A 378 -12.89 -12.46 11.61
C LYS A 378 -12.87 -10.92 11.75
N GLN A 379 -14.03 -10.26 11.75
CA GLN A 379 -14.11 -8.80 11.90
C GLN A 379 -14.57 -8.38 13.29
N PRO A 380 -14.01 -7.29 13.84
CA PRO A 380 -14.53 -6.73 15.08
C PRO A 380 -15.96 -6.25 14.83
N GLY A 381 -16.93 -6.75 15.59
CA GLY A 381 -18.34 -6.29 15.59
C GLY A 381 -18.49 -4.93 16.26
N THR A 382 -17.61 -3.96 16.01
CA THR A 382 -17.66 -2.64 16.61
C THR A 382 -18.51 -1.67 15.78
N VAL A 383 -19.13 -0.69 16.46
CA VAL A 383 -19.85 0.41 15.79
C VAL A 383 -18.95 1.14 14.79
N LEU A 384 -17.65 1.26 15.09
CA LEU A 384 -16.67 1.88 14.20
C LEU A 384 -16.48 1.08 12.91
N SER A 385 -16.39 -0.26 12.99
CA SER A 385 -16.30 -1.11 11.81
C SER A 385 -17.58 -1.10 10.97
N ALA A 386 -18.75 -0.90 11.61
CA ALA A 386 -20.01 -0.75 10.91
C ALA A 386 -20.15 0.64 10.23
N LEU A 387 -19.54 1.68 10.78
CA LEU A 387 -19.49 3.03 10.20
C LEU A 387 -18.48 3.13 9.07
N ASP A 388 -17.39 2.37 9.11
CA ASP A 388 -16.40 2.31 8.03
C ASP A 388 -16.89 1.56 6.78
N GLY A 389 -18.15 1.15 6.79
CA GLY A 389 -18.91 0.60 5.65
C GLY A 389 -18.14 -0.44 4.87
N SER A 390 -18.24 -1.69 5.32
CA SER A 390 -17.67 -2.87 4.65
C SER A 390 -16.14 -2.96 4.62
N GLY A 391 -15.59 -3.64 5.59
CA GLY A 391 -14.42 -4.53 5.48
C GLY A 391 -13.15 -4.06 4.76
N GLY A 392 -12.89 -2.83 4.78
CA GLY A 392 -11.65 -2.23 4.32
C GLY A 392 -11.67 -0.80 4.76
N ALA A 393 -10.80 -0.44 5.67
CA ALA A 393 -10.62 0.95 6.04
C ALA A 393 -10.70 1.79 4.77
N SER A 394 -11.76 2.61 4.65
CA SER A 394 -11.75 3.75 3.76
C SER A 394 -10.69 4.70 4.32
N ARG A 395 -9.45 4.26 4.21
CA ARG A 395 -8.32 5.13 4.37
C ARG A 395 -8.49 6.18 3.31
N ALA A 396 -8.24 7.41 3.68
CA ALA A 396 -7.91 8.43 2.73
C ALA A 396 -6.87 7.80 1.78
N SER A 397 -7.37 7.06 0.79
CA SER A 397 -6.54 6.55 -0.27
C SER A 397 -5.93 7.83 -0.82
N LEU A 398 -4.63 7.86 -1.02
CA LEU A 398 -4.02 8.89 -1.86
C LEU A 398 -4.68 8.91 -3.25
N GLY A 399 -5.66 8.04 -3.45
CA GLY A 399 -6.37 7.64 -4.63
C GLY A 399 -7.21 8.64 -5.36
N GLY A 400 -7.18 9.85 -5.00
CA GLY A 400 -7.63 10.96 -5.82
C GLY A 400 -6.51 11.97 -6.01
N ASN A 401 -5.38 11.79 -5.36
CA ASN A 401 -4.33 12.79 -5.34
C ASN A 401 -3.28 12.50 -6.41
N ILE A 402 -3.16 13.42 -7.32
CA ILE A 402 -2.00 13.55 -8.18
C ILE A 402 -0.92 14.24 -7.34
N VAL A 403 0.28 13.71 -7.34
CA VAL A 403 1.38 14.19 -6.51
C VAL A 403 2.62 14.50 -7.34
N VAL A 404 3.50 15.32 -6.78
CA VAL A 404 4.81 15.60 -7.37
C VAL A 404 5.80 14.54 -6.93
N GLY A 405 6.61 14.05 -7.88
CA GLY A 405 7.74 13.18 -7.66
C GLY A 405 9.00 13.70 -8.34
N ILE A 406 10.16 13.29 -7.87
CA ILE A 406 11.46 13.56 -8.50
C ILE A 406 12.01 12.25 -9.05
N VAL A 407 12.45 12.23 -10.28
CA VAL A 407 13.01 11.04 -10.94
C VAL A 407 14.33 10.67 -10.29
N THR A 408 14.48 9.40 -9.90
CA THR A 408 15.71 8.89 -9.26
C THR A 408 16.44 7.86 -10.10
N ASN A 409 15.72 7.09 -10.93
CA ASN A 409 16.31 6.05 -11.75
C ASN A 409 15.51 5.85 -13.05
N ILE A 410 16.23 5.74 -14.17
CA ILE A 410 15.68 5.49 -15.51
C ILE A 410 16.24 4.20 -16.14
N GLU A 411 17.11 3.47 -15.44
CA GLU A 411 17.71 2.23 -15.91
C GLU A 411 16.81 1.04 -15.58
N ASP A 412 15.72 0.90 -16.33
CA ASP A 412 14.73 -0.18 -16.15
C ASP A 412 15.31 -1.55 -16.54
N ASP A 413 15.48 -2.44 -15.59
CA ASP A 413 15.99 -3.81 -15.74
C ASP A 413 15.22 -4.67 -16.76
N LYS A 414 13.94 -4.36 -17.00
CA LYS A 414 13.07 -5.06 -17.96
C LYS A 414 12.94 -4.33 -19.30
N ASN A 415 13.63 -3.20 -19.49
CA ASN A 415 13.60 -2.39 -20.72
C ASN A 415 12.20 -2.00 -21.20
N LEU A 416 11.28 -1.67 -20.28
CA LEU A 416 9.90 -1.29 -20.59
C LEU A 416 9.66 0.22 -20.60
N GLY A 417 10.72 1.03 -20.43
CA GLY A 417 10.63 2.48 -20.36
C GLY A 417 9.96 2.98 -19.09
N ARG A 418 10.10 2.26 -17.99
CA ARG A 418 9.64 2.65 -16.65
C ARG A 418 10.74 3.48 -15.97
N ILE A 419 10.33 4.25 -14.98
CA ILE A 419 11.24 5.06 -14.17
C ILE A 419 10.95 4.85 -12.68
N LYS A 420 11.90 5.19 -11.80
CA LYS A 420 11.64 5.32 -10.37
C LYS A 420 11.62 6.77 -9.97
N VAL A 421 10.80 7.09 -8.99
CA VAL A 421 10.63 8.42 -8.44
C VAL A 421 10.69 8.40 -6.91
N LYS A 422 11.16 9.47 -6.31
CA LYS A 422 10.98 9.72 -4.87
C LYS A 422 9.88 10.76 -4.68
N TYR A 423 9.23 10.68 -3.52
CA TYR A 423 8.17 11.62 -3.13
C TYR A 423 8.71 12.52 -2.01
N PRO A 424 9.19 13.75 -2.28
CA PRO A 424 9.87 14.60 -1.28
C PRO A 424 9.01 14.93 -0.06
N TRP A 425 7.68 14.93 -0.22
CA TRP A 425 6.72 15.17 0.85
C TRP A 425 6.50 13.94 1.76
N LEU A 426 7.02 12.77 1.41
CA LEU A 426 6.76 11.51 2.10
C LEU A 426 8.03 10.94 2.77
N SER A 427 9.13 10.85 2.04
CA SER A 427 10.42 10.35 2.52
C SER A 427 11.56 10.85 1.66
N ASP A 428 12.68 11.20 2.30
CA ASP A 428 13.89 11.61 1.58
C ASP A 428 14.69 10.41 1.04
N ASN A 429 14.48 9.21 1.59
CA ASN A 429 15.35 8.04 1.38
C ASN A 429 14.68 6.91 0.60
N ASP A 430 13.36 6.95 0.41
CA ASP A 430 12.61 5.87 -0.22
C ASP A 430 12.28 6.20 -1.68
N GLU A 431 12.55 5.24 -2.56
CA GLU A 431 12.14 5.28 -3.97
C GLU A 431 10.81 4.54 -4.17
N SER A 432 10.08 4.93 -5.19
CA SER A 432 8.90 4.17 -5.65
C SER A 432 9.30 2.83 -6.27
N PHE A 433 8.34 1.94 -6.43
CA PHE A 433 8.47 0.88 -7.42
C PHE A 433 8.51 1.46 -8.83
N TRP A 434 8.87 0.65 -9.85
CA TRP A 434 8.93 1.07 -11.24
C TRP A 434 7.60 1.66 -11.72
N ALA A 435 7.60 2.96 -12.03
CA ALA A 435 6.47 3.71 -12.54
C ALA A 435 6.40 3.64 -14.07
N ARG A 436 5.20 3.43 -14.61
CA ARG A 436 4.96 3.51 -16.06
C ARG A 436 4.81 4.95 -16.48
N VAL A 437 5.46 5.33 -17.58
CA VAL A 437 5.36 6.68 -18.14
C VAL A 437 4.24 6.72 -19.18
N VAL A 438 3.35 7.69 -19.04
CA VAL A 438 2.27 7.96 -20.02
C VAL A 438 2.89 8.58 -21.27
N SER A 439 2.45 8.12 -22.43
CA SER A 439 2.86 8.67 -23.73
C SER A 439 1.61 8.97 -24.57
N PRO A 440 1.63 10.03 -25.40
CA PRO A 440 0.52 10.34 -26.32
C PRO A 440 0.18 9.18 -27.27
N MET A 441 1.16 8.35 -27.60
CA MET A 441 0.97 7.14 -28.40
C MET A 441 1.98 6.09 -27.96
N GLY A 442 1.50 4.85 -27.71
CA GLY A 442 2.32 3.70 -27.33
C GLY A 442 1.78 2.40 -27.92
N GLY A 443 2.67 1.54 -28.42
CA GLY A 443 2.32 0.24 -28.96
C GLY A 443 3.56 -0.57 -29.34
N ALA A 444 3.40 -1.78 -29.88
CA ALA A 444 4.52 -2.61 -30.27
C ALA A 444 5.40 -1.91 -31.31
N ALA A 445 6.65 -1.63 -30.96
CA ALA A 445 7.65 -0.96 -31.77
C ALA A 445 7.22 0.40 -32.36
N ARG A 446 6.33 1.14 -31.68
CA ARG A 446 5.85 2.47 -32.11
C ARG A 446 5.43 3.32 -30.93
N GLY A 447 5.58 4.65 -31.05
CA GLY A 447 5.13 5.62 -30.06
C GLY A 447 6.02 6.85 -29.95
N PHE A 448 5.70 7.72 -28.98
CA PHE A 448 6.55 8.80 -28.56
C PHE A 448 7.40 8.31 -27.38
N TYR A 449 8.71 8.24 -27.56
CA TYR A 449 9.64 7.78 -26.54
C TYR A 449 10.45 8.98 -26.03
N PHE A 450 9.87 9.66 -25.02
CA PHE A 450 10.46 10.80 -24.33
C PHE A 450 10.42 10.51 -22.83
N LEU A 451 11.49 9.90 -22.31
CA LEU A 451 11.61 9.64 -20.87
C LEU A 451 12.10 10.90 -20.18
N PRO A 452 11.54 11.23 -18.98
CA PRO A 452 12.15 12.20 -18.08
C PRO A 452 13.56 11.74 -17.70
N GLU A 453 14.44 12.68 -17.39
CA GLU A 453 15.79 12.39 -16.91
C GLU A 453 15.84 12.38 -15.37
N VAL A 454 16.93 11.85 -14.81
CA VAL A 454 17.14 11.88 -13.34
C VAL A 454 17.16 13.33 -12.87
N ASP A 455 16.56 13.58 -11.72
CA ASP A 455 16.29 14.86 -11.07
C ASP A 455 15.14 15.70 -11.69
N ASP A 456 14.55 15.27 -12.81
CA ASP A 456 13.34 15.94 -13.33
C ASP A 456 12.17 15.83 -12.36
N GLU A 457 11.40 16.92 -12.21
CA GLU A 457 10.13 16.96 -11.50
C GLU A 457 9.02 16.41 -12.38
N VAL A 458 8.25 15.46 -11.85
CA VAL A 458 7.18 14.77 -12.59
C VAL A 458 5.89 14.73 -11.81
N LEU A 459 4.78 14.70 -12.54
CA LEU A 459 3.44 14.52 -11.99
C LEU A 459 3.08 13.04 -11.98
N VAL A 460 2.71 12.52 -10.80
CA VAL A 460 2.45 11.09 -10.57
C VAL A 460 1.02 10.87 -10.11
N ALA A 461 0.33 9.93 -10.71
CA ALA A 461 -0.95 9.39 -10.26
C ALA A 461 -0.78 7.94 -9.81
N PHE A 462 -1.75 7.43 -9.05
CA PHE A 462 -1.73 6.06 -8.53
C PHE A 462 -2.96 5.28 -8.99
N GLU A 463 -2.77 4.05 -9.45
CA GLU A 463 -3.88 3.16 -9.85
C GLU A 463 -4.74 2.83 -8.64
N HIS A 464 -6.02 3.24 -8.66
CA HIS A 464 -6.95 3.13 -7.53
C HIS A 464 -6.39 3.66 -6.19
N GLY A 465 -5.44 4.59 -6.23
CA GLY A 465 -4.79 5.15 -5.07
C GLY A 465 -3.74 4.28 -4.40
N ASP A 466 -3.35 3.19 -5.02
CA ASP A 466 -2.29 2.33 -4.52
C ASP A 466 -0.92 2.91 -4.89
N ILE A 467 -0.19 3.37 -3.89
CA ILE A 467 1.16 3.94 -4.05
C ILE A 467 2.17 2.95 -4.69
N ARG A 468 1.87 1.65 -4.65
CA ARG A 468 2.67 0.60 -5.30
C ARG A 468 2.53 0.60 -6.82
N ARG A 469 1.52 1.31 -7.36
CA ARG A 469 1.21 1.38 -8.79
C ARG A 469 1.24 2.82 -9.32
N PRO A 470 2.43 3.45 -9.37
CA PRO A 470 2.57 4.81 -9.87
C PRO A 470 2.51 4.85 -11.41
N TYR A 471 1.90 5.91 -11.93
CA TYR A 471 1.92 6.32 -13.32
C TYR A 471 2.44 7.75 -13.41
N VAL A 472 3.52 7.95 -14.17
CA VAL A 472 4.04 9.29 -14.47
C VAL A 472 3.24 9.88 -15.62
N LEU A 473 2.53 10.97 -15.35
CA LEU A 473 1.65 11.65 -16.32
C LEU A 473 2.43 12.59 -17.23
N GLY A 474 3.55 13.15 -16.76
CA GLY A 474 4.41 14.06 -17.50
C GLY A 474 5.41 14.75 -16.59
N ALA A 475 6.33 15.51 -17.19
CA ALA A 475 7.27 16.36 -16.48
C ALA A 475 6.67 17.74 -16.18
N LEU A 476 7.18 18.40 -15.14
CA LEU A 476 6.79 19.73 -14.71
C LEU A 476 7.99 20.68 -14.79
N TRP A 477 7.77 21.88 -15.31
CA TRP A 477 8.73 22.98 -15.13
C TRP A 477 8.53 23.62 -13.76
N ASN A 478 9.61 24.15 -13.20
CA ASN A 478 9.62 24.74 -11.88
C ASN A 478 10.55 25.97 -11.81
N GLY A 479 10.82 26.47 -10.63
CA GLY A 479 11.66 27.66 -10.43
C GLY A 479 13.15 27.46 -10.72
N LYS A 480 13.62 26.18 -10.85
CA LYS A 480 14.99 25.83 -11.24
C LYS A 480 15.07 25.36 -12.69
N ASP A 481 14.12 24.52 -13.08
CA ASP A 481 14.02 23.91 -14.39
C ASP A 481 13.00 24.70 -15.22
N ALA A 482 13.49 25.79 -15.82
CA ALA A 482 12.67 26.69 -16.62
C ALA A 482 12.24 26.05 -17.95
N PRO A 483 11.13 26.45 -18.55
CA PRO A 483 10.72 26.01 -19.87
C PRO A 483 11.78 26.36 -20.94
N VAL A 484 11.69 25.69 -22.07
CA VAL A 484 12.62 25.88 -23.21
C VAL A 484 12.73 27.35 -23.64
N GLU A 485 11.62 28.09 -23.52
CA GLU A 485 11.49 29.50 -23.84
C GLU A 485 10.47 30.15 -22.89
N GLY A 486 10.68 31.39 -22.52
CA GLY A 486 9.75 32.14 -21.69
C GLY A 486 8.46 32.54 -22.43
N ASN A 487 7.38 32.71 -21.68
CA ASN A 487 6.10 33.13 -22.26
C ASN A 487 6.17 34.50 -22.95
N ASP A 488 7.10 35.37 -22.56
CA ASP A 488 7.36 36.69 -23.17
C ASP A 488 7.83 36.58 -24.63
N ALA A 489 8.50 35.46 -24.96
CA ALA A 489 8.96 35.19 -26.32
C ALA A 489 8.02 34.23 -27.08
N ALA A 490 7.48 33.22 -26.40
CA ALA A 490 6.66 32.16 -27.00
C ALA A 490 5.18 32.57 -27.23
N VAL A 491 4.71 33.69 -26.63
CA VAL A 491 3.31 34.11 -26.68
C VAL A 491 3.22 35.59 -27.13
N GLU A 492 2.44 35.86 -28.15
CA GLU A 492 2.18 37.20 -28.64
C GLU A 492 0.66 37.42 -28.84
N GLY A 493 0.11 38.50 -28.31
CA GLY A 493 -1.30 38.82 -28.47
C GLY A 493 -2.29 37.77 -27.92
N GLY A 494 -1.88 37.01 -26.90
CA GLY A 494 -2.67 35.91 -26.32
C GLY A 494 -2.65 34.63 -27.15
N LYS A 495 -1.79 34.50 -28.13
CA LYS A 495 -1.58 33.31 -28.96
C LYS A 495 -0.19 32.75 -28.73
N VAL A 496 -0.09 31.44 -28.70
CA VAL A 496 1.19 30.73 -28.68
C VAL A 496 1.78 30.76 -30.09
N ILE A 497 2.89 31.49 -30.26
CA ILE A 497 3.57 31.63 -31.55
C ILE A 497 4.71 30.64 -31.73
N HIS A 498 5.32 30.12 -30.66
CA HIS A 498 6.38 29.09 -30.73
C HIS A 498 5.94 27.79 -30.08
N ARG A 499 6.16 26.67 -30.76
CA ARG A 499 6.08 25.31 -30.23
C ARG A 499 7.43 24.63 -30.46
N ILE A 500 8.05 24.15 -29.38
CA ILE A 500 9.45 23.75 -29.40
C ILE A 500 9.62 22.36 -28.79
N ILE A 501 10.32 21.49 -29.50
CA ILE A 501 10.92 20.26 -28.96
C ILE A 501 12.41 20.49 -28.86
N LYS A 502 12.99 20.34 -27.66
CA LYS A 502 14.42 20.52 -27.42
C LYS A 502 15.00 19.37 -26.62
N THR A 503 16.08 18.81 -27.09
CA THR A 503 16.80 17.74 -26.38
C THR A 503 17.82 18.33 -25.40
N ARG A 504 18.26 17.54 -24.42
CA ARG A 504 19.25 17.92 -23.40
C ARG A 504 20.54 18.51 -24.01
N ILE A 505 21.02 17.96 -25.13
CA ILE A 505 22.24 18.46 -25.78
C ILE A 505 22.00 19.65 -26.70
N GLY A 506 20.74 20.07 -26.90
CA GLY A 506 20.38 21.30 -27.63
C GLY A 506 19.96 21.10 -29.09
N HIS A 507 19.59 19.89 -29.53
CA HIS A 507 18.85 19.74 -30.79
C HIS A 507 17.44 20.29 -30.64
N THR A 508 16.94 21.05 -31.63
CA THR A 508 15.62 21.68 -31.57
C THR A 508 14.78 21.39 -32.80
N ILE A 509 13.47 21.27 -32.59
CA ILE A 509 12.44 21.40 -33.62
C ILE A 509 11.54 22.57 -33.18
N LEU A 510 11.49 23.61 -33.99
CA LEU A 510 10.68 24.81 -33.76
C LEU A 510 9.57 24.85 -34.81
N LEU A 511 8.35 25.09 -34.35
CA LEU A 511 7.21 25.53 -35.17
C LEU A 511 6.92 26.98 -34.77
N ASP A 512 7.20 27.91 -35.65
CA ASP A 512 6.92 29.35 -35.49
C ASP A 512 5.62 29.68 -36.25
N ASP A 513 4.58 29.98 -35.50
CA ASP A 513 3.25 30.37 -36.01
C ASP A 513 3.07 31.89 -35.95
N LYS A 514 4.15 32.67 -35.91
CA LYS A 514 4.09 34.12 -35.90
C LYS A 514 3.59 34.60 -37.25
N ASP A 515 2.55 35.47 -37.22
CA ASP A 515 1.83 35.96 -38.37
C ASP A 515 1.12 34.82 -39.18
N ASP A 516 0.52 35.13 -40.31
CA ASP A 516 -0.15 34.14 -41.16
C ASP A 516 0.84 33.31 -42.01
N LYS A 517 2.16 33.59 -41.89
CA LYS A 517 3.24 32.90 -42.57
C LYS A 517 4.29 32.47 -41.55
N GLY A 518 4.35 31.18 -41.29
CA GLY A 518 5.19 30.60 -40.28
C GLY A 518 6.49 30.01 -40.79
N GLU A 519 7.24 29.38 -39.85
CA GLU A 519 8.47 28.64 -40.15
C GLU A 519 8.50 27.31 -39.39
N MET A 520 8.91 26.24 -40.08
CA MET A 520 9.29 25.00 -39.45
C MET A 520 10.79 24.82 -39.53
N LYS A 521 11.49 24.66 -38.38
CA LYS A 521 12.94 24.57 -38.34
C LYS A 521 13.44 23.45 -37.46
N MET A 522 14.30 22.62 -38.03
CA MET A 522 15.06 21.62 -37.30
C MET A 522 16.51 22.08 -37.20
N THR A 523 17.06 22.16 -35.98
CA THR A 523 18.45 22.62 -35.78
C THR A 523 19.20 21.65 -34.88
N THR A 524 20.41 21.26 -35.29
CA THR A 524 21.31 20.51 -34.42
C THR A 524 22.07 21.44 -33.47
N LYS A 525 22.58 20.92 -32.33
CA LYS A 525 23.47 21.69 -31.44
C LYS A 525 24.60 22.41 -32.17
N SER A 526 25.17 21.79 -33.19
CA SER A 526 26.30 22.34 -33.96
C SER A 526 25.88 23.41 -34.97
N GLY A 527 24.58 23.66 -35.18
CA GLY A 527 24.08 24.69 -36.09
C GLY A 527 23.77 24.20 -37.50
N HIS A 528 23.75 22.89 -37.79
CA HIS A 528 23.16 22.40 -39.05
C HIS A 528 21.66 22.53 -38.94
N PHE A 529 20.98 22.99 -40.01
CA PHE A 529 19.54 23.17 -39.97
C PHE A 529 18.82 22.81 -41.27
N LEU A 530 17.55 22.48 -41.15
CA LEU A 530 16.56 22.40 -42.22
C LEU A 530 15.41 23.35 -41.86
N THR A 531 15.04 24.22 -42.77
CA THR A 531 13.94 25.18 -42.62
C THR A 531 12.95 25.05 -43.77
N LEU A 532 11.66 25.06 -43.46
CA LEU A 532 10.57 25.33 -44.38
C LEU A 532 9.98 26.69 -43.94
N ASN A 533 10.10 27.71 -44.79
CA ASN A 533 9.77 29.08 -44.41
C ASN A 533 8.75 29.64 -45.38
N ASP A 534 7.50 29.73 -44.94
CA ASP A 534 6.39 30.29 -45.73
C ASP A 534 6.46 31.83 -45.83
N ARG A 535 7.15 32.49 -44.88
CA ARG A 535 7.32 33.94 -44.88
C ARG A 535 8.25 34.38 -46.03
N ASP A 536 9.36 33.64 -46.19
CA ASP A 536 10.36 33.91 -47.21
C ASP A 536 10.17 33.03 -48.43
N GLU A 537 9.09 32.25 -48.47
CA GLU A 537 8.74 31.36 -49.59
C GLU A 537 9.87 30.46 -50.02
N ASN A 538 10.57 29.79 -49.04
CA ASN A 538 11.73 28.96 -49.36
C ASN A 538 11.87 27.72 -48.45
N VAL A 539 12.64 26.77 -48.97
CA VAL A 539 13.14 25.62 -48.23
C VAL A 539 14.66 25.65 -48.24
N THR A 540 15.28 25.61 -47.04
CA THR A 540 16.75 25.68 -46.89
C THR A 540 17.25 24.50 -46.06
N ALA A 541 18.25 23.78 -46.61
CA ALA A 541 19.10 22.86 -45.85
C ALA A 541 20.51 23.43 -45.79
N GLN A 542 21.05 23.66 -44.58
CA GLN A 542 22.34 24.30 -44.42
C GLN A 542 23.20 23.63 -43.35
N THR A 543 24.46 23.46 -43.65
CA THR A 543 25.44 23.05 -42.63
C THR A 543 25.89 24.25 -41.81
N LYS A 544 26.46 23.99 -40.61
CA LYS A 544 27.00 25.04 -39.74
C LYS A 544 28.05 25.94 -40.42
N ASP A 545 28.79 25.38 -41.35
CA ASP A 545 29.88 26.08 -42.04
C ASP A 545 29.40 26.79 -43.33
N GLY A 546 28.11 26.71 -43.69
CA GLY A 546 27.51 27.47 -44.75
C GLY A 546 27.29 26.73 -46.09
N HIS A 547 27.60 25.43 -46.22
CA HIS A 547 27.15 24.66 -47.39
C HIS A 547 25.62 24.61 -47.38
N LYS A 548 24.98 24.97 -48.52
CA LYS A 548 23.54 25.24 -48.57
C LYS A 548 22.87 24.63 -49.80
N VAL A 549 21.70 24.09 -49.64
CA VAL A 549 20.72 23.85 -50.70
C VAL A 549 19.50 24.72 -50.40
N LEU A 550 19.07 25.50 -51.37
CA LEU A 550 17.95 26.44 -51.28
C LEU A 550 16.98 26.17 -52.43
N LEU A 551 15.73 25.98 -52.10
CA LEU A 551 14.60 26.08 -53.03
C LEU A 551 13.91 27.40 -52.72
N ASP A 552 13.89 28.34 -53.66
CA ASP A 552 13.49 29.72 -53.44
C ASP A 552 12.39 30.08 -54.45
N ASP A 553 11.16 30.02 -54.02
CA ASP A 553 9.98 30.32 -54.85
C ASP A 553 9.86 31.81 -55.10
N GLN A 554 10.25 32.65 -54.12
CA GLN A 554 10.19 34.11 -54.25
C GLN A 554 11.05 34.59 -55.42
N ASN A 555 12.25 34.03 -55.62
CA ASN A 555 13.14 34.40 -56.71
C ASN A 555 13.11 33.39 -57.87
N GLY A 556 12.25 32.37 -57.78
CA GLY A 556 12.13 31.33 -58.81
C GLY A 556 13.41 30.58 -59.09
N GLN A 557 14.15 30.19 -58.04
CA GLN A 557 15.46 29.54 -58.21
C GLN A 557 15.69 28.35 -57.29
N ILE A 558 16.53 27.41 -57.75
CA ILE A 558 17.14 26.35 -56.95
C ILE A 558 18.63 26.61 -56.91
N VAL A 559 19.20 26.70 -55.70
CA VAL A 559 20.63 27.01 -55.51
C VAL A 559 21.31 25.92 -54.68
N VAL A 560 22.42 25.39 -55.18
CA VAL A 560 23.35 24.57 -54.41
C VAL A 560 24.65 25.35 -54.33
N VAL A 561 25.12 25.66 -53.15
CA VAL A 561 26.28 26.51 -52.94
C VAL A 561 27.17 26.00 -51.83
N ASP A 562 28.47 26.12 -52.01
CA ASP A 562 29.47 25.80 -51.00
C ASP A 562 29.59 26.92 -49.94
N LYS A 563 30.30 26.66 -48.87
CA LYS A 563 30.48 27.62 -47.74
C LYS A 563 31.18 28.92 -48.16
N THR A 564 31.91 28.93 -49.27
CA THR A 564 32.63 30.11 -49.75
C THR A 564 31.74 31.03 -50.60
N GLY A 565 30.61 30.49 -51.07
CA GLY A 565 29.73 31.15 -52.02
C GLY A 565 30.22 31.18 -53.44
N SER A 566 31.43 30.64 -53.67
CA SER A 566 32.17 30.76 -54.95
C SER A 566 31.92 29.59 -55.88
N ASN A 567 31.53 28.41 -55.30
CA ASN A 567 31.14 27.24 -56.07
C ASN A 567 29.65 27.07 -55.95
N LYS A 568 28.94 27.30 -57.06
CA LYS A 568 27.47 27.46 -57.04
C LYS A 568 26.86 26.80 -58.28
N MET A 569 25.74 26.15 -58.09
CA MET A 569 24.83 25.73 -59.15
C MET A 569 23.51 26.43 -58.95
N THR A 570 23.02 27.14 -59.97
CA THR A 570 21.72 27.83 -59.97
C THR A 570 20.86 27.30 -61.08
N ILE A 571 19.63 26.90 -60.79
CA ILE A 571 18.57 26.68 -61.77
C ILE A 571 17.62 27.86 -61.64
N GLN A 572 17.46 28.65 -62.67
CA GLN A 572 16.62 29.82 -62.68
C GLN A 572 15.37 29.57 -63.53
N SER A 573 14.19 29.72 -62.94
CA SER A 573 12.91 29.46 -63.60
C SER A 573 12.46 30.62 -64.51
N SER A 574 12.86 31.87 -64.21
CA SER A 574 12.40 33.06 -64.91
C SER A 574 12.90 33.13 -66.38
N ASP A 575 14.08 32.60 -66.64
CA ASP A 575 14.70 32.57 -67.94
C ASP A 575 15.06 31.16 -68.43
N ASN A 576 14.63 30.13 -67.67
CA ASN A 576 14.86 28.72 -67.93
C ASN A 576 16.37 28.36 -68.04
N SER A 577 17.21 29.00 -67.23
CA SER A 577 18.65 28.78 -67.27
C SER A 577 19.19 27.86 -66.15
N ILE A 578 20.30 27.19 -66.43
CA ILE A 578 21.09 26.46 -65.42
C ILE A 578 22.53 27.01 -65.51
N THR A 579 23.02 27.55 -64.39
CA THR A 579 24.34 28.11 -64.28
C THR A 579 25.17 27.31 -63.28
N ILE A 580 26.40 26.95 -63.66
CA ILE A 580 27.38 26.32 -62.75
C ILE A 580 28.60 27.24 -62.71
N GLU A 581 28.90 27.75 -61.52
CA GLU A 581 30.03 28.66 -61.25
C GLU A 581 31.02 27.96 -60.30
N CYS A 582 32.31 27.99 -60.63
CA CYS A 582 33.35 27.53 -59.72
C CYS A 582 34.62 28.34 -59.88
N GLN A 583 35.31 28.65 -58.79
CA GLN A 583 36.60 29.37 -58.85
C GLN A 583 37.82 28.47 -59.15
N GLY A 584 37.63 27.17 -58.99
CA GLY A 584 38.70 26.18 -59.26
C GLY A 584 38.45 25.40 -60.55
N ASN A 585 38.81 24.13 -60.53
CA ASN A 585 38.62 23.25 -61.67
C ASN A 585 37.21 22.68 -61.74
N PHE A 586 36.57 22.76 -62.87
CA PHE A 586 35.34 22.03 -63.17
C PHE A 586 35.68 20.76 -63.98
N SER A 587 35.37 19.58 -63.51
CA SER A 587 35.69 18.30 -64.14
C SER A 587 34.43 17.45 -64.31
N VAL A 588 34.15 17.05 -65.53
CA VAL A 588 33.09 16.10 -65.87
C VAL A 588 33.74 14.78 -66.28
N LYS A 589 33.45 13.68 -65.52
CA LYS A 589 33.94 12.33 -65.82
C LYS A 589 32.76 11.37 -65.91
N ALA A 590 32.67 10.61 -66.96
CA ALA A 590 31.68 9.56 -67.14
C ALA A 590 32.40 8.27 -67.65
N THR A 591 31.94 7.11 -67.14
CA THR A 591 32.37 5.79 -67.69
C THR A 591 31.65 5.46 -68.99
N GLY A 592 30.56 6.13 -69.33
CA GLY A 592 29.82 6.07 -70.56
C GLY A 592 30.03 7.32 -71.41
N LYS A 593 29.04 7.72 -72.18
CA LYS A 593 29.09 8.94 -73.00
C LYS A 593 28.82 10.21 -72.21
N VAL A 594 29.45 11.28 -72.56
CA VAL A 594 29.05 12.65 -72.25
C VAL A 594 28.52 13.26 -73.55
N ASN A 595 27.20 13.58 -73.59
CA ASN A 595 26.59 14.30 -74.70
C ASN A 595 26.39 15.77 -74.28
N ILE A 596 26.78 16.71 -75.11
CA ILE A 596 26.51 18.14 -74.94
C ILE A 596 25.87 18.57 -76.25
N GLU A 597 24.58 18.99 -76.18
CA GLU A 597 23.78 19.35 -77.30
C GLU A 597 23.08 20.69 -77.02
N GLY A 598 23.17 21.62 -77.97
CA GLY A 598 22.43 22.91 -77.90
C GLY A 598 21.78 23.22 -79.21
N GLN A 599 20.46 23.33 -79.28
CA GLN A 599 19.72 23.60 -80.50
C GLN A 599 20.12 24.97 -81.16
N ALA A 600 20.46 25.94 -80.32
CA ALA A 600 20.89 27.26 -80.76
C ALA A 600 22.46 27.36 -80.90
N GLY A 601 23.15 26.30 -80.51
CA GLY A 601 24.61 26.28 -80.57
C GLY A 601 25.28 25.90 -79.24
N VAL A 602 26.52 25.49 -79.25
CA VAL A 602 27.42 25.21 -78.14
C VAL A 602 28.64 26.12 -78.27
N THR A 603 28.87 26.98 -77.26
CA THR A 603 30.05 27.86 -77.25
C THR A 603 31.02 27.42 -76.16
N VAL A 604 32.27 27.19 -76.51
CA VAL A 604 33.39 26.92 -75.61
C VAL A 604 34.42 28.00 -75.75
N THR A 605 34.69 28.78 -74.71
CA THR A 605 35.65 29.88 -74.74
C THR A 605 36.69 29.69 -73.65
N THR A 606 37.96 29.85 -74.00
CA THR A 606 39.10 29.86 -73.09
C THR A 606 40.08 30.93 -73.43
N PRO A 607 40.63 31.69 -72.47
CA PRO A 607 41.70 32.65 -72.75
C PRO A 607 43.07 31.96 -72.91
N ALA A 608 43.17 30.66 -72.64
CA ALA A 608 44.38 29.86 -72.69
C ALA A 608 44.26 28.78 -73.76
N GLN A 609 44.91 27.64 -73.57
CA GLN A 609 44.90 26.54 -74.53
C GLN A 609 43.66 25.64 -74.34
N MET A 610 43.03 25.26 -75.46
CA MET A 610 42.06 24.19 -75.53
C MET A 610 42.71 22.90 -76.03
N SER A 611 42.59 21.80 -75.29
CA SER A 611 43.05 20.49 -75.70
C SER A 611 41.90 19.52 -75.85
N ILE A 612 41.78 18.86 -77.01
CA ILE A 612 40.82 17.77 -77.24
C ILE A 612 41.64 16.53 -77.58
N HIS A 613 41.49 15.50 -76.77
CA HIS A 613 42.22 14.24 -76.93
C HIS A 613 41.29 13.05 -77.05
N SER A 614 41.56 12.11 -77.92
CA SER A 614 40.88 10.83 -78.05
C SER A 614 41.88 9.75 -78.39
N ASP A 615 41.81 8.61 -77.68
CA ASP A 615 42.67 7.43 -77.99
C ASP A 615 42.25 6.68 -79.25
N SER A 616 41.08 7.06 -79.85
CA SER A 616 40.51 6.41 -81.00
C SER A 616 40.28 7.38 -82.19
N GLN A 617 39.24 8.17 -82.14
CA GLN A 617 38.84 9.05 -83.22
C GLN A 617 38.25 10.35 -82.75
N ILE A 618 38.61 11.48 -83.35
CA ILE A 618 37.90 12.76 -83.25
C ILE A 618 37.22 13.00 -84.60
N LYS A 619 35.87 13.06 -84.59
CA LYS A 619 35.09 13.39 -85.77
C LYS A 619 34.46 14.77 -85.59
N MET A 620 34.70 15.68 -86.49
CA MET A 620 34.07 16.99 -86.57
C MET A 620 33.32 17.10 -87.89
N ASP A 621 32.02 17.20 -87.84
CA ASP A 621 31.22 17.37 -89.05
C ASP A 621 30.56 18.78 -88.99
N ALA A 622 30.65 19.54 -90.03
CA ALA A 622 29.97 20.80 -90.17
C ALA A 622 29.14 20.76 -91.47
N SER A 623 27.83 20.94 -91.34
CA SER A 623 26.97 21.17 -92.51
C SER A 623 26.81 22.68 -92.67
N ALA A 624 27.41 23.23 -93.74
CA ALA A 624 27.13 24.59 -94.09
C ALA A 624 25.84 24.64 -94.90
N GLU A 625 24.81 25.27 -94.32
CA GLU A 625 23.69 25.73 -95.13
C GLU A 625 24.17 26.98 -95.89
N SER A 626 24.08 26.92 -97.20
CA SER A 626 24.38 28.00 -98.11
C SER A 626 23.31 29.11 -98.10
#